data_4e04323ffee4473e3f4afa88947b3ca3
#
_entry.id   4e04323ffee4473e3f4afa88947b3ca3
#
_cell.length_a   1.000
_cell.length_b   1.000
_cell.length_c   1.000
_cell.angle_alpha   90.00
_cell.angle_beta   90.00
_cell.angle_gamma   90.00
#
_symmetry.space_group_name_H-M   'P 1'
#
loop_
_entity.id
_entity.type
_entity.pdbx_description
1 polymer ?
#
loop_
_entity_poly.entity_id
_entity_poly.type
_entity_poly.pdbx_seq_one_letter_code
_entity_poly.pdbx_strand_id
1 'polypeptide(L)'
;MIFDAHSDLPTYIYEERKNGNAVLERNFERFFGEAIKSRVMAIWTPPEKRAMALRYALEVLNNFHKDVIESQSFEIVTSVKDMRNAIKNGKVALWLGLEGGEPIEDSLDLLEVFYALGLRVLTLTWSLRNAIGDGVFERTNGGLTNFGIEVLGKAEELGIIVDVSHLNEQGFWDVIETTAFPIIASHSNAYSLCPNRRNLKDDQIKAIAERDGVIGVNAIPSFVDNEKPTLEKMITHLEYIVDLVGYKHVGFGFDFVYYLKGWSEKSVEGFENESKIPELLKKLNETFSKKEVEAIAFKNFERVFERVVG
;
A
#
# COMPACT_ATOMS: atom_id res chain seq x y z
N MET A 1 -4.99 16.94 3.20
CA MET A 1 -3.97 15.93 3.60
C MET A 1 -4.29 14.63 2.91
N ILE A 2 -3.28 13.90 2.46
CA ILE A 2 -3.40 12.55 1.88
C ILE A 2 -2.67 11.55 2.79
N PHE A 3 -3.30 10.42 3.03
CA PHE A 3 -2.68 9.16 3.45
C PHE A 3 -2.55 8.28 2.20
N ASP A 4 -1.34 8.01 1.76
CA ASP A 4 -1.07 7.14 0.62
C ASP A 4 -0.65 5.75 1.13
N ALA A 5 -1.46 4.75 0.85
CA ALA A 5 -1.30 3.43 1.44
C ALA A 5 -0.26 2.54 0.73
N HIS A 6 0.38 3.02 -0.34
CA HIS A 6 1.41 2.24 -1.03
C HIS A 6 2.41 3.08 -1.81
N SER A 7 3.70 2.78 -1.64
CA SER A 7 4.78 3.36 -2.45
C SER A 7 6.06 2.53 -2.36
N ASP A 8 6.69 2.26 -3.52
CA ASP A 8 7.98 1.56 -3.67
C ASP A 8 9.22 2.45 -3.53
N LEU A 9 9.06 3.63 -2.96
CA LEU A 9 10.19 4.54 -2.72
C LEU A 9 11.38 3.90 -1.97
N PRO A 10 11.23 2.92 -1.05
CA PRO A 10 12.36 2.23 -0.47
C PRO A 10 13.29 1.57 -1.51
N THR A 11 12.74 0.99 -2.58
CA THR A 11 13.52 0.44 -3.70
C THR A 11 14.28 1.54 -4.43
N TYR A 12 13.62 2.67 -4.73
CA TYR A 12 14.27 3.82 -5.35
C TYR A 12 15.39 4.41 -4.46
N ILE A 13 15.17 4.51 -3.15
CA ILE A 13 16.19 4.95 -2.20
C ILE A 13 17.40 4.00 -2.25
N TYR A 14 17.18 2.69 -2.22
CA TYR A 14 18.24 1.68 -2.28
C TYR A 14 19.09 1.81 -3.55
N GLU A 15 18.46 2.08 -4.69
CA GLU A 15 19.15 2.25 -5.97
C GLU A 15 19.91 3.58 -6.10
N GLU A 16 19.33 4.68 -5.58
CA GLU A 16 19.82 6.04 -5.80
C GLU A 16 20.67 6.58 -4.64
N ARG A 17 20.61 5.94 -3.45
CA ARG A 17 21.37 6.37 -2.29
C ARG A 17 22.84 6.00 -2.44
N LYS A 18 23.61 6.98 -2.89
CA LYS A 18 25.08 6.90 -2.95
C LYS A 18 25.66 8.03 -2.10
N ASN A 19 26.63 7.70 -1.23
CA ASN A 19 27.43 8.69 -0.52
C ASN A 19 26.69 9.61 0.48
N GLY A 20 25.74 9.07 1.24
CA GLY A 20 25.21 9.76 2.42
C GLY A 20 24.23 10.93 2.18
N ASN A 21 23.71 11.08 0.99
CA ASN A 21 22.70 12.11 0.70
C ASN A 21 21.29 11.57 0.86
N ALA A 22 20.47 12.17 1.73
CA ALA A 22 19.07 11.85 1.90
C ALA A 22 18.30 12.01 0.59
N VAL A 23 17.87 10.89 0.00
CA VAL A 23 17.18 10.84 -1.29
C VAL A 23 15.77 11.46 -1.15
N LEU A 24 15.07 11.14 -0.07
CA LEU A 24 13.73 11.67 0.21
C LEU A 24 13.75 13.19 0.37
N GLU A 25 14.70 13.73 1.18
CA GLU A 25 14.79 15.16 1.44
C GLU A 25 15.03 15.96 0.15
N ARG A 26 15.94 15.49 -0.71
CA ARG A 26 16.25 16.13 -2.00
C ARG A 26 15.08 16.10 -3.00
N ASN A 27 14.18 15.16 -2.85
CA ASN A 27 13.04 14.94 -3.75
C ASN A 27 11.70 15.17 -3.04
N PHE A 28 11.68 15.93 -1.96
CA PHE A 28 10.46 16.16 -1.17
C PHE A 28 9.29 16.61 -2.04
N GLU A 29 9.46 17.69 -2.80
CA GLU A 29 8.42 18.23 -3.69
C GLU A 29 7.97 17.22 -4.76
N ARG A 30 8.92 16.42 -5.26
CA ARG A 30 8.64 15.44 -6.31
C ARG A 30 7.75 14.31 -5.81
N PHE A 31 8.02 13.77 -4.60
CA PHE A 31 7.37 12.56 -4.12
C PHE A 31 6.28 12.80 -3.09
N PHE A 32 6.22 13.97 -2.47
CA PHE A 32 5.26 14.24 -1.40
C PHE A 32 4.47 15.53 -1.62
N GLY A 33 5.13 16.58 -2.12
CA GLY A 33 4.54 17.91 -2.20
C GLY A 33 3.98 18.35 -0.84
N GLU A 34 2.99 19.24 -0.86
CA GLU A 34 2.32 19.66 0.37
C GLU A 34 1.19 18.73 0.82
N ALA A 35 0.73 17.83 -0.05
CA ALA A 35 -0.50 17.08 0.16
C ALA A 35 -0.31 15.81 0.99
N ILE A 36 0.75 15.02 0.71
CA ILE A 36 0.98 13.73 1.37
C ILE A 36 1.57 13.98 2.76
N LYS A 37 0.85 13.53 3.79
CA LYS A 37 1.26 13.66 5.20
C LYS A 37 1.51 12.32 5.87
N SER A 38 1.04 11.24 5.27
CA SER A 38 1.34 9.87 5.70
C SER A 38 1.46 8.96 4.48
N ARG A 39 2.42 8.03 4.48
CA ARG A 39 2.64 7.09 3.38
C ARG A 39 3.17 5.75 3.88
N VAL A 40 2.66 4.66 3.31
CA VAL A 40 3.24 3.33 3.49
C VAL A 40 4.40 3.17 2.51
N MET A 41 5.57 2.87 3.06
CA MET A 41 6.83 2.67 2.36
C MET A 41 7.04 1.16 2.23
N ALA A 42 6.64 0.61 1.10
CA ALA A 42 6.67 -0.81 0.84
C ALA A 42 8.05 -1.27 0.36
N ILE A 43 8.57 -2.33 0.97
CA ILE A 43 9.75 -3.03 0.49
C ILE A 43 9.28 -4.17 -0.39
N TRP A 44 9.45 -4.02 -1.69
CA TRP A 44 9.17 -5.03 -2.69
C TRP A 44 10.42 -5.84 -3.03
N THR A 45 10.27 -7.16 -3.20
CA THR A 45 11.35 -8.04 -3.66
C THR A 45 11.17 -8.37 -5.13
N PRO A 46 12.00 -7.81 -6.05
CA PRO A 46 11.89 -8.11 -7.47
C PRO A 46 12.12 -9.61 -7.74
N PRO A 47 11.48 -10.18 -8.78
CA PRO A 47 11.54 -11.61 -9.07
C PRO A 47 12.95 -12.20 -9.14
N GLU A 48 13.90 -11.45 -9.70
CA GLU A 48 15.31 -11.87 -9.81
C GLU A 48 16.07 -11.85 -8.46
N LYS A 49 15.50 -11.24 -7.42
CA LYS A 49 16.08 -11.19 -6.06
C LYS A 49 15.45 -12.17 -5.09
N ARG A 50 14.42 -12.93 -5.49
CA ARG A 50 13.67 -13.81 -4.59
C ARG A 50 14.53 -14.86 -3.89
N ALA A 51 15.58 -15.39 -4.54
CA ALA A 51 16.52 -16.33 -3.92
C ALA A 51 17.34 -15.72 -2.76
N MET A 52 17.30 -14.41 -2.57
CA MET A 52 17.98 -13.67 -1.50
C MET A 52 17.05 -12.60 -0.87
N ALA A 53 15.76 -12.87 -0.85
CA ALA A 53 14.73 -11.90 -0.46
C ALA A 53 14.97 -11.29 0.92
N LEU A 54 15.26 -12.11 1.92
CA LEU A 54 15.58 -11.64 3.28
C LEU A 54 16.76 -10.66 3.28
N ARG A 55 17.87 -11.03 2.65
CA ARG A 55 19.05 -10.17 2.58
C ARG A 55 18.75 -8.88 1.84
N TYR A 56 18.09 -8.97 0.68
CA TYR A 56 17.71 -7.82 -0.12
C TYR A 56 16.81 -6.86 0.67
N ALA A 57 15.77 -7.37 1.31
CA ALA A 57 14.86 -6.55 2.11
C ALA A 57 15.57 -5.84 3.26
N LEU A 58 16.49 -6.52 3.95
CA LEU A 58 17.29 -5.91 5.03
C LEU A 58 18.25 -4.82 4.49
N GLU A 59 18.83 -5.01 3.31
CA GLU A 59 19.67 -3.98 2.66
C GLU A 59 18.81 -2.75 2.25
N VAL A 60 17.63 -2.95 1.68
CA VAL A 60 16.67 -1.88 1.35
C VAL A 60 16.23 -1.15 2.62
N LEU A 61 15.81 -1.89 3.64
CA LEU A 61 15.39 -1.34 4.94
C LEU A 61 16.48 -0.49 5.59
N ASN A 62 17.71 -0.99 5.62
CA ASN A 62 18.84 -0.25 6.19
C ASN A 62 19.10 1.07 5.43
N ASN A 63 19.00 1.08 4.11
CA ASN A 63 19.14 2.30 3.32
C ASN A 63 17.98 3.26 3.56
N PHE A 64 16.75 2.77 3.66
CA PHE A 64 15.58 3.57 4.00
C PHE A 64 15.71 4.21 5.39
N HIS A 65 16.07 3.44 6.42
CA HIS A 65 16.31 3.99 7.77
C HIS A 65 17.40 5.08 7.78
N LYS A 66 18.52 4.84 7.13
CA LYS A 66 19.60 5.85 7.01
C LYS A 66 19.12 7.11 6.31
N ASP A 67 18.33 6.98 5.25
CA ASP A 67 17.80 8.10 4.49
C ASP A 67 16.87 8.98 5.36
N VAL A 68 16.00 8.34 6.15
CA VAL A 68 15.10 9.06 7.06
C VAL A 68 15.85 9.71 8.22
N ILE A 69 16.87 9.03 8.81
CA ILE A 69 17.71 9.61 9.88
C ILE A 69 18.45 10.87 9.39
N GLU A 70 18.88 10.90 8.15
CA GLU A 70 19.57 12.05 7.55
C GLU A 70 18.61 13.15 7.08
N SER A 71 17.30 12.89 7.10
CA SER A 71 16.25 13.81 6.69
C SER A 71 15.70 14.60 7.88
N GLN A 72 15.20 15.82 7.60
CA GLN A 72 14.49 16.65 8.59
C GLN A 72 12.97 16.58 8.45
N SER A 73 12.50 16.26 7.25
CA SER A 73 11.08 16.34 6.86
C SER A 73 10.30 15.05 7.10
N PHE A 74 10.95 13.96 7.51
CA PHE A 74 10.34 12.64 7.61
C PHE A 74 10.53 12.00 8.97
N GLU A 75 9.62 11.08 9.32
CA GLU A 75 9.71 10.27 10.53
C GLU A 75 9.12 8.88 10.26
N ILE A 76 9.87 7.81 10.58
CA ILE A 76 9.33 6.45 10.59
C ILE A 76 8.46 6.32 11.83
N VAL A 77 7.21 5.89 11.62
CA VAL A 77 6.22 5.76 12.69
C VAL A 77 5.78 4.32 12.87
N THR A 78 5.46 3.96 14.10
CA THR A 78 5.05 2.61 14.48
C THR A 78 3.71 2.58 15.24
N SER A 79 3.11 3.76 15.46
CA SER A 79 1.77 3.93 16.04
C SER A 79 1.06 5.14 15.42
N VAL A 80 -0.27 5.17 15.51
CA VAL A 80 -1.06 6.34 15.05
C VAL A 80 -0.76 7.58 15.89
N LYS A 81 -0.41 7.39 17.16
CA LYS A 81 0.05 8.47 18.01
C LYS A 81 1.34 9.11 17.47
N ASP A 82 2.31 8.30 17.04
CA ASP A 82 3.55 8.80 16.45
C ASP A 82 3.28 9.50 15.12
N MET A 83 2.42 8.94 14.27
CA MET A 83 1.98 9.57 13.03
C MET A 83 1.39 10.97 13.27
N ARG A 84 0.46 11.08 14.23
CA ARG A 84 -0.16 12.38 14.58
C ARG A 84 0.86 13.38 15.11
N ASN A 85 1.84 12.90 15.91
CA ASN A 85 2.92 13.74 16.42
C ASN A 85 3.86 14.21 15.31
N ALA A 86 4.28 13.33 14.41
CA ALA A 86 5.10 13.67 13.25
C ALA A 86 4.44 14.76 12.40
N ILE A 87 3.15 14.56 12.05
CA ILE A 87 2.37 15.52 11.25
C ILE A 87 2.22 16.86 11.98
N LYS A 88 1.96 16.85 13.28
CA LYS A 88 1.88 18.07 14.11
C LYS A 88 3.19 18.85 14.12
N ASN A 89 4.32 18.15 14.05
CA ASN A 89 5.65 18.74 14.01
C ASN A 89 6.09 19.12 12.58
N GLY A 90 5.18 19.08 11.59
CA GLY A 90 5.45 19.46 10.21
C GLY A 90 6.17 18.38 9.37
N LYS A 91 6.30 17.17 9.90
CA LYS A 91 6.92 16.05 9.18
C LYS A 91 5.90 15.18 8.45
N VAL A 92 6.37 14.42 7.48
CA VAL A 92 5.62 13.32 6.85
C VAL A 92 5.87 12.04 7.64
N ALA A 93 4.79 11.36 8.00
CA ALA A 93 4.83 10.09 8.72
C ALA A 93 4.97 8.91 7.74
N LEU A 94 6.00 8.11 7.90
CA LEU A 94 6.33 6.97 7.03
C LEU A 94 6.12 5.65 7.78
N TRP A 95 5.22 4.82 7.26
CA TRP A 95 4.97 3.48 7.77
C TRP A 95 5.79 2.45 6.98
N LEU A 96 6.39 1.49 7.66
CA LEU A 96 7.10 0.40 6.98
C LEU A 96 6.12 -0.69 6.56
N GLY A 97 6.16 -1.07 5.28
CA GLY A 97 5.46 -2.21 4.70
C GLY A 97 6.39 -3.22 4.04
N LEU A 98 5.96 -4.47 3.95
CA LEU A 98 6.50 -5.45 3.03
C LEU A 98 5.48 -5.70 1.92
N GLU A 99 5.88 -5.57 0.65
CA GLU A 99 5.07 -5.98 -0.48
C GLU A 99 5.51 -7.36 -0.96
N GLY A 100 4.80 -8.37 -0.45
CA GLY A 100 5.15 -9.78 -0.54
C GLY A 100 5.92 -10.28 0.67
N GLY A 101 5.52 -11.45 1.17
CA GLY A 101 6.14 -12.11 2.31
C GLY A 101 7.42 -12.90 1.99
N GLU A 102 8.02 -12.72 0.81
CA GLU A 102 9.26 -13.40 0.46
C GLU A 102 10.38 -13.21 1.50
N PRO A 103 10.55 -12.03 2.12
CA PRO A 103 11.61 -11.81 3.10
C PRO A 103 11.46 -12.56 4.42
N ILE A 104 10.24 -12.99 4.78
CA ILE A 104 10.04 -13.80 5.99
C ILE A 104 10.26 -15.30 5.75
N GLU A 105 10.52 -15.70 4.49
CA GLU A 105 10.72 -17.09 4.10
C GLU A 105 9.57 -17.98 4.60
N ASP A 106 9.84 -19.01 5.41
CA ASP A 106 8.86 -19.86 6.11
C ASP A 106 9.01 -19.78 7.63
N SER A 107 9.31 -18.57 8.16
CA SER A 107 9.63 -18.34 9.56
C SER A 107 8.82 -17.21 10.19
N LEU A 108 8.01 -17.53 11.21
CA LEU A 108 7.31 -16.54 12.02
C LEU A 108 8.28 -15.68 12.84
N ASP A 109 9.44 -16.22 13.25
CA ASP A 109 10.47 -15.44 13.94
C ASP A 109 10.99 -14.30 13.07
N LEU A 110 11.10 -14.50 11.76
CA LEU A 110 11.48 -13.43 10.84
C LEU A 110 10.40 -12.35 10.73
N LEU A 111 9.13 -12.71 10.81
CA LEU A 111 8.04 -11.72 10.87
C LEU A 111 8.14 -10.88 12.16
N GLU A 112 8.44 -11.49 13.31
CA GLU A 112 8.68 -10.79 14.58
C GLU A 112 9.91 -9.85 14.48
N VAL A 113 10.98 -10.28 13.82
CA VAL A 113 12.16 -9.43 13.57
C VAL A 113 11.80 -8.22 12.72
N PHE A 114 11.06 -8.40 11.62
CA PHE A 114 10.60 -7.27 10.81
C PHE A 114 9.67 -6.34 11.59
N TYR A 115 8.78 -6.89 12.42
CA TYR A 115 7.94 -6.08 13.32
C TYR A 115 8.78 -5.23 14.29
N ALA A 116 9.78 -5.83 14.91
CA ALA A 116 10.72 -5.12 15.79
C ALA A 116 11.52 -4.03 15.04
N LEU A 117 11.77 -4.21 13.75
CA LEU A 117 12.40 -3.22 12.87
C LEU A 117 11.42 -2.15 12.33
N GLY A 118 10.15 -2.21 12.73
CA GLY A 118 9.14 -1.19 12.44
C GLY A 118 8.05 -1.59 11.46
N LEU A 119 8.01 -2.84 10.96
CA LEU A 119 6.97 -3.32 10.05
C LEU A 119 5.58 -3.16 10.68
N ARG A 120 4.63 -2.57 9.93
CA ARG A 120 3.23 -2.44 10.35
C ARG A 120 2.23 -2.82 9.25
N VAL A 121 2.68 -3.02 8.02
CA VAL A 121 1.82 -3.47 6.91
C VAL A 121 2.47 -4.65 6.21
N LEU A 122 1.74 -5.74 6.01
CA LEU A 122 2.19 -6.93 5.30
C LEU A 122 1.23 -7.22 4.14
N THR A 123 1.65 -6.92 2.92
CA THR A 123 1.03 -7.47 1.70
C THR A 123 1.49 -8.92 1.59
N LEU A 124 0.56 -9.86 1.69
CA LEU A 124 0.89 -11.29 1.88
C LEU A 124 1.72 -11.89 0.73
N THR A 125 1.38 -11.53 -0.48
CA THR A 125 2.10 -11.94 -1.69
C THR A 125 2.29 -10.73 -2.61
N TRP A 126 3.37 -10.72 -3.38
CA TRP A 126 3.33 -10.01 -4.65
C TRP A 126 2.55 -10.86 -5.67
N SER A 127 2.66 -10.58 -6.95
CA SER A 127 1.86 -11.24 -8.00
C SER A 127 2.19 -12.72 -8.23
N LEU A 128 3.25 -13.25 -7.63
CA LEU A 128 3.70 -14.64 -7.74
C LEU A 128 3.55 -15.39 -6.40
N ARG A 129 3.65 -16.73 -6.45
CA ARG A 129 3.63 -17.56 -5.24
C ARG A 129 4.84 -17.30 -4.35
N ASN A 130 4.61 -17.27 -3.03
CA ASN A 130 5.64 -17.34 -1.99
C ASN A 130 5.27 -18.41 -0.94
N ALA A 131 5.94 -18.44 0.22
CA ALA A 131 5.63 -19.40 1.29
C ALA A 131 4.23 -19.18 1.92
N ILE A 132 3.67 -17.97 1.84
CA ILE A 132 2.37 -17.61 2.41
C ILE A 132 1.22 -18.09 1.51
N GLY A 133 1.33 -17.94 0.19
CA GLY A 133 0.23 -18.27 -0.71
C GLY A 133 0.49 -17.93 -2.17
N ASP A 134 -0.57 -17.97 -2.97
CA ASP A 134 -0.55 -17.67 -4.39
C ASP A 134 -0.89 -16.20 -4.67
N GLY A 135 -0.02 -15.51 -5.42
CA GLY A 135 -0.34 -14.22 -6.01
C GLY A 135 -1.24 -14.35 -7.25
N VAL A 136 -1.80 -13.21 -7.69
CA VAL A 136 -2.81 -13.17 -8.79
C VAL A 136 -2.30 -13.68 -10.14
N PHE A 137 -0.99 -13.71 -10.39
CA PHE A 137 -0.42 -14.18 -11.65
C PHE A 137 0.04 -15.63 -11.59
N GLU A 138 -0.11 -16.28 -10.44
CA GLU A 138 0.14 -17.71 -10.35
C GLU A 138 -0.86 -18.48 -11.21
N ARG A 139 -0.42 -19.59 -11.81
CA ARG A 139 -1.27 -20.43 -12.67
C ARG A 139 -2.38 -21.14 -11.92
N THR A 140 -2.13 -21.46 -10.65
CA THR A 140 -3.07 -22.11 -9.77
C THR A 140 -3.84 -21.06 -8.97
N ASN A 141 -4.98 -21.43 -8.44
CA ASN A 141 -5.75 -20.62 -7.48
C ASN A 141 -5.74 -21.37 -6.13
N GLY A 142 -4.51 -21.63 -5.61
CA GLY A 142 -4.31 -22.49 -4.43
C GLY A 142 -4.64 -21.81 -3.11
N GLY A 143 -4.73 -20.49 -3.08
CA GLY A 143 -5.01 -19.72 -1.85
C GLY A 143 -3.80 -19.66 -0.92
N LEU A 144 -4.07 -19.57 0.39
CA LEU A 144 -3.04 -19.55 1.43
C LEU A 144 -2.51 -20.97 1.70
N THR A 145 -1.24 -21.04 2.07
CA THR A 145 -0.64 -22.25 2.64
C THR A 145 -0.98 -22.38 4.14
N ASN A 146 -0.67 -23.54 4.75
CA ASN A 146 -0.77 -23.68 6.20
C ASN A 146 0.09 -22.62 6.92
N PHE A 147 1.30 -22.36 6.42
CA PHE A 147 2.14 -21.29 6.92
C PHE A 147 1.48 -19.91 6.75
N GLY A 148 0.78 -19.66 5.63
CA GLY A 148 0.02 -18.43 5.43
C GLY A 148 -1.06 -18.21 6.50
N ILE A 149 -1.75 -19.28 6.92
CA ILE A 149 -2.72 -19.22 8.03
C ILE A 149 -2.02 -18.86 9.36
N GLU A 150 -0.85 -19.44 9.63
CA GLU A 150 -0.05 -19.12 10.81
C GLU A 150 0.44 -17.66 10.78
N VAL A 151 0.83 -17.16 9.61
CA VAL A 151 1.22 -15.75 9.41
C VAL A 151 0.06 -14.80 9.73
N LEU A 152 -1.19 -15.13 9.31
CA LEU A 152 -2.36 -14.30 9.67
C LEU A 152 -2.54 -14.21 11.18
N GLY A 153 -2.48 -15.34 11.90
CA GLY A 153 -2.59 -15.36 13.36
C GLY A 153 -1.49 -14.55 14.03
N LYS A 154 -0.25 -14.66 13.56
CA LYS A 154 0.88 -13.89 14.08
C LYS A 154 0.75 -12.38 13.75
N ALA A 155 0.27 -12.02 12.57
CA ALA A 155 0.02 -10.62 12.20
C ALA A 155 -1.03 -9.97 13.11
N GLU A 156 -2.12 -10.70 13.43
CA GLU A 156 -3.14 -10.25 14.39
C GLU A 156 -2.54 -10.06 15.80
N GLU A 157 -1.75 -11.03 16.28
CA GLU A 157 -1.07 -10.94 17.59
C GLU A 157 -0.17 -9.72 17.72
N LEU A 158 0.59 -9.42 16.66
CA LEU A 158 1.55 -8.31 16.62
C LEU A 158 0.91 -6.95 16.31
N GLY A 159 -0.32 -6.90 15.81
CA GLY A 159 -0.93 -5.67 15.32
C GLY A 159 -0.32 -5.22 13.98
N ILE A 160 -0.04 -6.15 13.08
CA ILE A 160 0.36 -5.88 11.70
C ILE A 160 -0.90 -5.87 10.82
N ILE A 161 -1.06 -4.83 10.01
CA ILE A 161 -2.15 -4.72 9.04
C ILE A 161 -1.91 -5.72 7.91
N VAL A 162 -2.89 -6.59 7.69
CA VAL A 162 -2.90 -7.51 6.55
C VAL A 162 -3.42 -6.79 5.31
N ASP A 163 -2.62 -6.81 4.25
CA ASP A 163 -2.95 -6.24 2.94
C ASP A 163 -3.15 -7.37 1.93
N VAL A 164 -4.33 -7.38 1.29
CA VAL A 164 -4.73 -8.40 0.31
C VAL A 164 -4.49 -7.98 -1.14
N SER A 165 -3.89 -6.81 -1.38
CA SER A 165 -3.42 -6.46 -2.73
C SER A 165 -2.49 -7.54 -3.26
N HIS A 166 -2.54 -7.86 -4.55
CA HIS A 166 -1.80 -8.93 -5.21
C HIS A 166 -2.19 -10.38 -4.87
N LEU A 167 -2.97 -10.62 -3.82
CA LEU A 167 -3.37 -11.97 -3.43
C LEU A 167 -4.36 -12.55 -4.46
N ASN A 168 -4.27 -13.83 -4.78
CA ASN A 168 -5.22 -14.47 -5.66
C ASN A 168 -6.61 -14.58 -5.01
N GLU A 169 -7.62 -14.90 -5.80
CA GLU A 169 -9.02 -14.90 -5.33
C GLU A 169 -9.26 -15.90 -4.20
N GLN A 170 -8.71 -17.11 -4.28
CA GLN A 170 -8.87 -18.09 -3.21
C GLN A 170 -8.20 -17.62 -1.93
N GLY A 171 -6.98 -17.10 -2.02
CA GLY A 171 -6.26 -16.56 -0.85
C GLY A 171 -6.98 -15.38 -0.21
N PHE A 172 -7.64 -14.55 -1.02
CA PHE A 172 -8.49 -13.50 -0.49
C PHE A 172 -9.61 -14.07 0.40
N TRP A 173 -10.31 -15.10 -0.07
CA TRP A 173 -11.38 -15.72 0.73
C TRP A 173 -10.84 -16.46 1.95
N ASP A 174 -9.68 -17.11 1.83
CA ASP A 174 -9.00 -17.72 2.98
C ASP A 174 -8.69 -16.67 4.08
N VAL A 175 -8.25 -15.45 3.71
CA VAL A 175 -8.07 -14.34 4.65
C VAL A 175 -9.39 -13.94 5.30
N ILE A 176 -10.45 -13.76 4.51
CA ILE A 176 -11.77 -13.40 5.02
C ILE A 176 -12.32 -14.45 6.00
N GLU A 177 -12.09 -15.74 5.73
CA GLU A 177 -12.56 -16.81 6.60
C GLU A 177 -11.74 -16.94 7.89
N THR A 178 -10.47 -16.59 7.85
CA THR A 178 -9.51 -16.82 8.94
C THR A 178 -9.40 -15.66 9.91
N THR A 179 -9.39 -14.40 9.43
CA THR A 179 -9.19 -13.21 10.26
C THR A 179 -10.49 -12.49 10.61
N ALA A 180 -10.56 -11.94 11.83
CA ALA A 180 -11.66 -11.07 12.28
C ALA A 180 -11.29 -9.58 12.27
N PHE A 181 -10.01 -9.24 12.13
CA PHE A 181 -9.52 -7.87 12.14
C PHE A 181 -9.79 -7.15 10.82
N PRO A 182 -9.83 -5.81 10.82
CA PRO A 182 -9.86 -5.03 9.59
C PRO A 182 -8.64 -5.36 8.72
N ILE A 183 -8.90 -5.58 7.42
CA ILE A 183 -7.88 -5.76 6.40
C ILE A 183 -7.90 -4.60 5.43
N ILE A 184 -6.84 -4.42 4.66
CA ILE A 184 -6.81 -3.44 3.58
C ILE A 184 -6.55 -4.11 2.24
N ALA A 185 -6.99 -3.47 1.16
CA ALA A 185 -6.38 -3.60 -0.15
C ALA A 185 -5.67 -2.28 -0.41
N SER A 186 -4.37 -2.21 -0.12
CA SER A 186 -3.62 -0.95 -0.10
C SER A 186 -3.67 -0.22 -1.44
N HIS A 187 -3.68 -0.97 -2.58
CA HIS A 187 -3.63 -0.43 -3.94
C HIS A 187 -4.38 -1.33 -4.92
N SER A 188 -5.71 -1.16 -5.03
CA SER A 188 -6.57 -1.98 -5.89
C SER A 188 -7.78 -1.19 -6.41
N ASN A 189 -8.21 -1.48 -7.64
CA ASN A 189 -9.36 -0.85 -8.28
C ASN A 189 -10.54 -1.83 -8.41
N ALA A 190 -11.64 -1.43 -9.06
CA ALA A 190 -12.83 -2.26 -9.27
C ALA A 190 -12.73 -3.08 -10.57
N TYR A 191 -12.85 -4.39 -10.48
CA TYR A 191 -12.82 -5.32 -11.62
C TYR A 191 -13.97 -5.06 -12.62
N SER A 192 -15.13 -4.70 -12.12
CA SER A 192 -16.32 -4.44 -12.94
C SER A 192 -16.13 -3.27 -13.92
N LEU A 193 -15.23 -2.33 -13.63
CA LEU A 193 -14.88 -1.20 -14.51
C LEU A 193 -13.69 -1.51 -15.41
N CYS A 194 -12.69 -2.21 -14.89
CA CYS A 194 -11.51 -2.64 -15.63
C CYS A 194 -11.18 -4.09 -15.28
N PRO A 195 -11.52 -5.08 -16.16
CA PRO A 195 -11.30 -6.50 -15.90
C PRO A 195 -9.81 -6.86 -15.91
N ASN A 196 -9.14 -6.56 -14.83
CA ASN A 196 -7.74 -6.91 -14.57
C ASN A 196 -7.67 -7.79 -13.32
N ARG A 197 -6.84 -8.83 -13.32
CA ARG A 197 -6.69 -9.75 -12.17
C ARG A 197 -6.28 -9.04 -10.87
N ARG A 198 -5.64 -7.86 -10.98
CA ARG A 198 -5.22 -7.04 -9.84
C ARG A 198 -6.38 -6.27 -9.20
N ASN A 199 -7.50 -6.13 -9.91
CA ASN A 199 -8.66 -5.40 -9.44
C ASN A 199 -9.61 -6.32 -8.66
N LEU A 200 -10.31 -5.76 -7.68
CA LEU A 200 -11.22 -6.46 -6.80
C LEU A 200 -12.59 -6.65 -7.46
N LYS A 201 -13.17 -7.82 -7.29
CA LYS A 201 -14.58 -8.08 -7.62
C LYS A 201 -15.49 -7.41 -6.60
N ASP A 202 -16.76 -7.21 -6.95
CA ASP A 202 -17.75 -6.53 -6.10
C ASP A 202 -17.98 -7.23 -4.76
N ASP A 203 -17.95 -8.57 -4.74
CA ASP A 203 -18.05 -9.37 -3.53
C ASP A 203 -16.82 -9.21 -2.62
N GLN A 204 -15.63 -9.10 -3.19
CA GLN A 204 -14.42 -8.82 -2.44
C GLN A 204 -14.43 -7.40 -1.86
N ILE A 205 -14.88 -6.40 -2.63
CA ILE A 205 -15.05 -5.01 -2.14
C ILE A 205 -15.99 -4.98 -0.93
N LYS A 206 -17.14 -5.68 -1.02
CA LYS A 206 -18.11 -5.78 0.08
C LYS A 206 -17.52 -6.49 1.30
N ALA A 207 -16.81 -7.60 1.10
CA ALA A 207 -16.19 -8.36 2.19
C ALA A 207 -15.14 -7.53 2.96
N ILE A 208 -14.32 -6.70 2.27
CA ILE A 208 -13.40 -5.76 2.92
C ILE A 208 -14.16 -4.75 3.77
N ALA A 209 -15.26 -4.18 3.24
CA ALA A 209 -16.06 -3.20 3.96
C ALA A 209 -16.76 -3.80 5.19
N GLU A 210 -17.27 -5.03 5.11
CA GLU A 210 -17.88 -5.77 6.22
C GLU A 210 -16.89 -6.03 7.36
N ARG A 211 -15.58 -6.06 7.06
CA ARG A 211 -14.48 -6.13 8.04
C ARG A 211 -13.99 -4.77 8.53
N ASP A 212 -14.74 -3.68 8.24
CA ASP A 212 -14.34 -2.30 8.53
C ASP A 212 -13.00 -1.90 7.87
N GLY A 213 -12.65 -2.58 6.79
CA GLY A 213 -11.42 -2.34 6.01
C GLY A 213 -11.52 -1.15 5.07
N VAL A 214 -10.42 -0.92 4.32
CA VAL A 214 -10.29 0.19 3.36
C VAL A 214 -9.58 -0.29 2.10
N ILE A 215 -10.04 0.21 0.95
CA ILE A 215 -9.49 -0.04 -0.37
C ILE A 215 -8.81 1.24 -0.86
N GLY A 216 -7.52 1.17 -1.16
CA GLY A 216 -6.75 2.26 -1.78
C GLY A 216 -6.88 2.22 -3.30
N VAL A 217 -7.45 3.26 -3.89
CA VAL A 217 -7.52 3.39 -5.35
C VAL A 217 -6.11 3.63 -5.90
N ASN A 218 -5.79 2.86 -6.94
CA ASN A 218 -4.47 2.73 -7.53
C ASN A 218 -4.36 3.53 -8.83
N ALA A 219 -3.18 4.07 -9.13
CA ALA A 219 -2.90 4.87 -10.33
C ALA A 219 -2.08 4.12 -11.40
N ILE A 220 -1.98 2.78 -11.33
CA ILE A 220 -1.37 1.98 -12.41
C ILE A 220 -2.32 1.97 -13.62
N PRO A 221 -1.86 2.41 -14.81
CA PRO A 221 -2.72 2.60 -15.97
C PRO A 221 -3.57 1.38 -16.35
N SER A 222 -2.95 0.19 -16.39
CA SER A 222 -3.63 -1.06 -16.76
C SER A 222 -4.67 -1.54 -15.75
N PHE A 223 -4.73 -0.94 -14.55
CA PHE A 223 -5.73 -1.24 -13.53
C PHE A 223 -6.84 -0.19 -13.51
N VAL A 224 -6.60 0.97 -14.12
CA VAL A 224 -7.60 2.03 -14.30
C VAL A 224 -8.43 1.81 -15.56
N ASP A 225 -7.77 1.57 -16.70
CA ASP A 225 -8.48 1.35 -17.97
C ASP A 225 -7.55 0.72 -19.00
N ASN A 226 -8.07 -0.24 -19.80
CA ASN A 226 -7.28 -0.96 -20.79
C ASN A 226 -6.98 -0.13 -22.07
N GLU A 227 -7.75 0.92 -22.33
CA GLU A 227 -7.63 1.71 -23.56
C GLU A 227 -7.09 3.11 -23.30
N LYS A 228 -7.75 3.86 -22.41
CA LYS A 228 -7.42 5.25 -22.11
C LYS A 228 -7.49 5.53 -20.60
N PRO A 229 -6.46 5.19 -19.83
CA PRO A 229 -6.40 5.48 -18.39
C PRO A 229 -6.25 6.98 -18.13
N THR A 230 -7.27 7.60 -17.54
CA THR A 230 -7.29 9.03 -17.20
C THR A 230 -7.61 9.24 -15.72
N LEU A 231 -7.33 10.43 -15.20
CA LEU A 231 -7.70 10.82 -13.84
C LEU A 231 -9.22 10.65 -13.60
N GLU A 232 -10.06 10.99 -14.59
CA GLU A 232 -11.51 10.83 -14.51
C GLU A 232 -11.90 9.37 -14.31
N LYS A 233 -11.29 8.46 -15.07
CA LYS A 233 -11.55 7.03 -14.93
C LYS A 233 -11.07 6.49 -13.58
N MET A 234 -9.93 6.97 -13.08
CA MET A 234 -9.48 6.63 -11.73
C MET A 234 -10.48 7.11 -10.66
N ILE A 235 -11.03 8.32 -10.80
CA ILE A 235 -12.10 8.82 -9.93
C ILE A 235 -13.37 7.97 -10.08
N THR A 236 -13.71 7.51 -11.28
CA THR A 236 -14.86 6.61 -11.49
C THR A 236 -14.70 5.30 -10.71
N HIS A 237 -13.49 4.73 -10.59
CA HIS A 237 -13.25 3.59 -9.69
C HIS A 237 -13.55 3.91 -8.23
N LEU A 238 -13.12 5.08 -7.77
CA LEU A 238 -13.39 5.54 -6.41
C LEU A 238 -14.90 5.70 -6.17
N GLU A 239 -15.61 6.39 -7.08
CA GLU A 239 -17.05 6.59 -7.01
C GLU A 239 -17.80 5.26 -7.01
N TYR A 240 -17.41 4.32 -7.87
CA TYR A 240 -17.99 2.98 -7.92
C TYR A 240 -17.85 2.22 -6.59
N ILE A 241 -16.67 2.27 -5.95
CA ILE A 241 -16.46 1.65 -4.65
C ILE A 241 -17.32 2.36 -3.58
N VAL A 242 -17.40 3.69 -3.63
CA VAL A 242 -18.28 4.47 -2.72
C VAL A 242 -19.75 4.08 -2.89
N ASP A 243 -20.22 3.90 -4.11
CA ASP A 243 -21.61 3.49 -4.39
C ASP A 243 -21.90 2.07 -3.86
N LEU A 244 -20.92 1.17 -3.91
CA LEU A 244 -21.10 -0.20 -3.43
C LEU A 244 -21.10 -0.32 -1.90
N VAL A 245 -20.18 0.41 -1.21
CA VAL A 245 -19.90 0.15 0.22
C VAL A 245 -19.82 1.41 1.08
N GLY A 246 -19.98 2.58 0.48
CA GLY A 246 -19.91 3.87 1.16
C GLY A 246 -18.48 4.43 1.26
N TYR A 247 -18.41 5.75 1.42
CA TYR A 247 -17.15 6.52 1.41
C TYR A 247 -16.16 6.16 2.53
N LYS A 248 -16.60 5.44 3.57
CA LYS A 248 -15.75 5.07 4.70
C LYS A 248 -14.77 3.94 4.39
N HIS A 249 -14.92 3.25 3.28
CA HIS A 249 -14.17 2.05 2.92
C HIS A 249 -13.26 2.26 1.70
N VAL A 250 -13.03 3.51 1.30
CA VAL A 250 -12.15 3.84 0.18
C VAL A 250 -11.14 4.91 0.58
N GLY A 251 -9.97 4.86 -0.03
CA GLY A 251 -8.88 5.81 0.14
C GLY A 251 -7.94 5.76 -1.06
N PHE A 252 -6.68 6.09 -0.86
CA PHE A 252 -5.67 6.10 -1.91
C PHE A 252 -4.47 5.21 -1.56
N GLY A 253 -4.02 4.46 -2.55
CA GLY A 253 -2.72 3.81 -2.59
C GLY A 253 -2.23 3.92 -4.01
N PHE A 254 -1.56 5.05 -4.32
CA PHE A 254 -1.34 5.46 -5.70
C PHE A 254 -0.46 4.52 -6.48
N ASP A 255 0.53 3.91 -5.84
CA ASP A 255 1.43 2.96 -6.48
C ASP A 255 2.13 3.59 -7.71
N PHE A 256 2.61 4.81 -7.56
CA PHE A 256 3.39 5.45 -8.60
C PHE A 256 4.72 4.72 -8.81
N VAL A 257 4.98 4.31 -10.04
CA VAL A 257 6.18 3.56 -10.42
C VAL A 257 7.08 4.29 -11.44
N TYR A 258 6.74 5.53 -11.81
CA TYR A 258 7.45 6.31 -12.82
C TYR A 258 8.95 6.54 -12.50
N TYR A 259 9.34 6.38 -11.25
CA TYR A 259 10.72 6.52 -10.78
C TYR A 259 11.49 5.20 -10.76
N LEU A 260 10.82 4.06 -10.91
CA LEU A 260 11.45 2.74 -10.91
C LEU A 260 11.98 2.40 -12.31
N LYS A 261 13.19 1.86 -12.38
CA LYS A 261 13.80 1.41 -13.65
C LYS A 261 13.02 0.25 -14.24
N GLY A 262 12.64 0.37 -15.52
CA GLY A 262 11.88 -0.65 -16.26
C GLY A 262 10.36 -0.60 -16.06
N TRP A 263 9.83 0.33 -15.27
CA TRP A 263 8.39 0.47 -14.99
C TRP A 263 7.78 1.80 -15.46
N SER A 264 8.62 2.73 -15.92
CA SER A 264 8.27 4.14 -16.17
C SER A 264 7.46 4.46 -17.42
N GLU A 265 7.00 3.47 -18.19
CA GLU A 265 6.58 3.73 -19.57
C GLU A 265 5.15 4.26 -19.73
N LYS A 266 4.28 4.15 -18.74
CA LYS A 266 2.89 4.64 -18.85
C LYS A 266 2.42 5.21 -17.52
N SER A 267 1.79 6.37 -17.57
CA SER A 267 1.08 7.00 -16.47
C SER A 267 -0.40 7.13 -16.78
N VAL A 268 -1.22 7.35 -15.78
CA VAL A 268 -2.62 7.78 -15.93
C VAL A 268 -2.61 9.20 -16.47
N GLU A 269 -3.28 9.45 -17.59
CA GLU A 269 -3.36 10.78 -18.20
C GLU A 269 -4.01 11.77 -17.25
N GLY A 270 -3.33 12.88 -16.97
CA GLY A 270 -3.75 13.88 -15.98
C GLY A 270 -3.45 13.53 -14.51
N PHE A 271 -2.82 12.36 -14.26
CA PHE A 271 -2.37 11.94 -12.92
C PHE A 271 -1.03 11.18 -12.98
N GLU A 272 -0.04 11.80 -13.58
CA GLU A 272 1.25 11.16 -13.89
C GLU A 272 2.16 11.00 -12.66
N ASN A 273 1.97 11.81 -11.65
CA ASN A 273 2.76 11.82 -10.41
C ASN A 273 2.09 12.67 -9.32
N GLU A 274 2.71 12.78 -8.16
CA GLU A 274 2.21 13.44 -6.96
C GLU A 274 1.87 14.94 -7.16
N SER A 275 2.48 15.63 -8.12
CA SER A 275 2.17 17.03 -8.42
C SER A 275 0.73 17.26 -8.88
N LYS A 276 0.04 16.18 -9.28
CA LYS A 276 -1.36 16.18 -9.73
C LYS A 276 -2.38 15.98 -8.60
N ILE A 277 -1.93 15.70 -7.39
CA ILE A 277 -2.83 15.50 -6.23
C ILE A 277 -3.75 16.72 -5.97
N PRO A 278 -3.31 17.99 -6.11
CA PRO A 278 -4.22 19.12 -5.96
C PRO A 278 -5.40 19.09 -6.95
N GLU A 279 -5.19 18.63 -8.18
CA GLU A 279 -6.25 18.49 -9.18
C GLU A 279 -7.22 17.36 -8.82
N LEU A 280 -6.70 16.20 -8.39
CA LEU A 280 -7.52 15.12 -7.85
C LEU A 280 -8.43 15.62 -6.71
N LEU A 281 -7.85 16.30 -5.71
CA LEU A 281 -8.62 16.82 -4.57
C LEU A 281 -9.67 17.85 -5.00
N LYS A 282 -9.37 18.69 -5.99
CA LYS A 282 -10.33 19.63 -6.57
C LYS A 282 -11.53 18.89 -7.17
N LYS A 283 -11.28 17.87 -8.02
CA LYS A 283 -12.35 17.06 -8.66
C LYS A 283 -13.19 16.31 -7.62
N LEU A 284 -12.58 15.75 -6.58
CA LEU A 284 -13.32 15.09 -5.51
C LEU A 284 -14.26 16.05 -4.76
N ASN A 285 -13.87 17.30 -4.55
CA ASN A 285 -14.74 18.31 -3.92
C ASN A 285 -15.90 18.75 -4.83
N GLU A 286 -15.90 18.40 -6.11
CA GLU A 286 -17.05 18.62 -7.01
C GLU A 286 -18.14 17.55 -6.81
N THR A 287 -17.76 16.33 -6.40
CA THR A 287 -18.67 15.18 -6.22
C THR A 287 -19.03 14.95 -4.74
N PHE A 288 -18.04 15.07 -3.84
CA PHE A 288 -18.15 14.70 -2.43
C PHE A 288 -18.16 15.92 -1.51
N SER A 289 -18.86 15.82 -0.39
CA SER A 289 -18.77 16.82 0.67
C SER A 289 -17.35 16.90 1.25
N LYS A 290 -16.99 18.04 1.83
CA LYS A 290 -15.68 18.23 2.48
C LYS A 290 -15.36 17.13 3.51
N LYS A 291 -16.37 16.67 4.27
CA LYS A 291 -16.21 15.58 5.25
C LYS A 291 -15.88 14.25 4.59
N GLU A 292 -16.53 13.94 3.47
CA GLU A 292 -16.27 12.72 2.71
C GLU A 292 -14.89 12.75 2.06
N VAL A 293 -14.51 13.88 1.46
CA VAL A 293 -13.16 14.08 0.90
C VAL A 293 -12.09 13.90 1.98
N GLU A 294 -12.27 14.47 3.18
CA GLU A 294 -11.34 14.30 4.31
C GLU A 294 -11.25 12.83 4.75
N ALA A 295 -12.38 12.13 4.77
CA ALA A 295 -12.43 10.71 5.11
C ALA A 295 -11.68 9.87 4.07
N ILE A 296 -11.99 10.02 2.79
CA ILE A 296 -11.38 9.31 1.66
C ILE A 296 -9.87 9.62 1.60
N ALA A 297 -9.51 10.88 1.72
CA ALA A 297 -8.13 11.32 1.56
C ALA A 297 -7.21 10.87 2.70
N PHE A 298 -7.73 10.72 3.94
CA PHE A 298 -6.87 10.45 5.09
C PHE A 298 -7.50 9.58 6.18
N LYS A 299 -8.70 9.94 6.66
CA LYS A 299 -9.25 9.40 7.91
C LYS A 299 -9.63 7.94 7.86
N ASN A 300 -9.95 7.41 6.67
CA ASN A 300 -10.31 6.01 6.52
C ASN A 300 -9.13 5.09 6.80
N PHE A 301 -7.96 5.37 6.23
CA PHE A 301 -6.75 4.62 6.56
C PHE A 301 -6.29 4.88 8.00
N GLU A 302 -6.30 6.14 8.48
CA GLU A 302 -6.00 6.44 9.88
C GLU A 302 -6.84 5.58 10.84
N ARG A 303 -8.14 5.40 10.58
CA ARG A 303 -9.04 4.57 11.38
C ARG A 303 -8.61 3.10 11.42
N VAL A 304 -8.26 2.51 10.28
CA VAL A 304 -7.81 1.12 10.23
C VAL A 304 -6.48 0.95 10.96
N PHE A 305 -5.54 1.88 10.75
CA PHE A 305 -4.26 1.87 11.46
C PHE A 305 -4.44 2.01 12.98
N GLU A 306 -5.32 2.91 13.44
CA GLU A 306 -5.62 3.07 14.88
C GLU A 306 -6.26 1.81 15.48
N ARG A 307 -7.07 1.09 14.73
CA ARG A 307 -7.73 -0.11 15.21
C ARG A 307 -6.81 -1.33 15.27
N VAL A 308 -5.85 -1.44 14.37
CA VAL A 308 -4.97 -2.62 14.27
C VAL A 308 -3.64 -2.38 14.94
N VAL A 309 -3.03 -1.22 14.68
CA VAL A 309 -1.66 -0.91 15.16
C VAL A 309 -1.68 -0.20 16.52
N GLY A 310 -2.69 0.62 16.77
CA GLY A 310 -2.82 1.42 17.99
C GLY A 310 -2.28 2.84 17.95
#